data_2b4d01431c00e9b0510e5743b007c108
#
_entry.id   2b4d01431c00e9b0510e5743b007c108
#
_cell.length_a   1.000
_cell.length_b   1.000
_cell.length_c   1.000
_cell.angle_alpha   90.00
_cell.angle_beta   90.00
_cell.angle_gamma   90.00
#
_symmetry.space_group_name_H-M   'P 1'
#
loop_
_entity.id
_entity.type
_entity.pdbx_description
1 polymer ?
#
loop_
_entity_poly.entity_id
_entity_poly.type
_entity_poly.pdbx_seq_one_letter_code
_entity_poly.pdbx_strand_id
1 'polypeptide(L)'
;MTAFLDVRDLKVHFPTDDGLVKSVDGLSFQLEKGRTLGIVGESGSGKSVTSLAVMGLHTAGQYGRRKARISGEIWLDGTELLAAGPDHVQGLRGREMAMIFQDPLSALHPYYTIGKQIVEAYRIHHDVGAKSARRRAVEMLDRVGIPQPDKRVDSYPHEFSGGMRQRAMIAMSLVNNPELLIADEPTTALDVTVQAQILDLIRDLQREFGSAVVIITHDLGVVAELADDILVMYGGRCVERGPADRVFHEPRHPYTWGLLGSMPRLDRDQQERLIPVKGSPPSLINRPSGCAFNPRCPYADVPKDDVTRTVRPELAEVGGRHWAACHLSAEQQKRIWAEEIAPKL
;
A
#
# COMPACT_ATOMS: atom_id res chain seq x y z
N MET A 1 23.26 0.03 7.11
CA MET A 1 22.94 0.13 5.66
C MET A 1 21.93 1.25 5.51
N THR A 2 22.04 2.07 4.49
CA THR A 2 21.05 3.12 4.18
C THR A 2 19.84 2.45 3.56
N ALA A 3 18.61 2.79 4.01
CA ALA A 3 17.38 2.28 3.44
C ALA A 3 17.29 2.67 1.95
N PHE A 4 16.73 1.80 1.12
CA PHE A 4 16.52 2.05 -0.30
C PHE A 4 15.39 3.06 -0.54
N LEU A 5 14.26 2.90 0.16
CA LEU A 5 13.20 3.90 0.26
C LEU A 5 13.13 4.36 1.73
N ASP A 6 13.29 5.67 1.97
CA ASP A 6 13.20 6.26 3.30
C ASP A 6 12.25 7.46 3.27
N VAL A 7 11.11 7.30 3.92
CA VAL A 7 10.06 8.32 4.02
C VAL A 7 10.09 8.89 5.43
N ARG A 8 10.19 10.23 5.56
CA ARG A 8 10.34 10.91 6.84
C ARG A 8 9.32 12.02 7.00
N ASP A 9 8.52 11.95 8.05
CA ASP A 9 7.49 12.94 8.43
C ASP A 9 6.62 13.39 7.25
N LEU A 10 6.27 12.48 6.35
CA LEU A 10 5.49 12.78 5.15
C LEU A 10 4.11 13.30 5.55
N LYS A 11 3.76 14.47 5.03
CA LYS A 11 2.43 15.07 5.14
C LYS A 11 1.90 15.36 3.74
N VAL A 12 0.66 14.93 3.50
CA VAL A 12 -0.08 15.23 2.25
C VAL A 12 -1.44 15.78 2.63
N HIS A 13 -1.62 17.07 2.43
CA HIS A 13 -2.82 17.80 2.80
C HIS A 13 -3.48 18.42 1.57
N PHE A 14 -4.80 18.26 1.46
CA PHE A 14 -5.60 18.81 0.36
C PHE A 14 -6.47 19.95 0.88
N PRO A 15 -6.22 21.20 0.46
CA PRO A 15 -7.15 22.30 0.72
C PRO A 15 -8.46 22.08 -0.05
N THR A 16 -9.60 22.03 0.63
CA THR A 16 -10.95 21.94 0.07
C THR A 16 -11.79 23.12 0.54
N ASP A 17 -13.00 23.26 0.02
CA ASP A 17 -13.91 24.32 0.47
C ASP A 17 -14.43 24.06 1.89
N ASP A 18 -14.52 22.79 2.30
CA ASP A 18 -14.95 22.37 3.64
C ASP A 18 -13.82 22.39 4.68
N GLY A 19 -12.56 22.61 4.26
CA GLY A 19 -11.41 22.65 5.15
C GLY A 19 -10.17 21.93 4.61
N LEU A 20 -9.20 21.69 5.49
CA LEU A 20 -7.94 21.02 5.14
C LEU A 20 -8.04 19.52 5.40
N VAL A 21 -8.13 18.73 4.33
CA VAL A 21 -8.09 17.25 4.40
C VAL A 21 -6.65 16.81 4.63
N LYS A 22 -6.35 16.26 5.80
CA LYS A 22 -5.01 15.79 6.18
C LYS A 22 -4.90 14.28 5.88
N SER A 23 -4.78 13.94 4.59
CA SER A 23 -4.80 12.53 4.14
C SER A 23 -3.62 11.71 4.65
N VAL A 24 -2.44 12.31 4.72
CA VAL A 24 -1.25 11.76 5.39
C VAL A 24 -0.70 12.83 6.31
N ASP A 25 -0.34 12.49 7.55
CA ASP A 25 0.01 13.47 8.58
C ASP A 25 1.11 12.96 9.52
N GLY A 26 2.35 13.00 9.04
CA GLY A 26 3.54 12.60 9.79
C GLY A 26 3.85 11.11 9.67
N LEU A 27 3.84 10.59 8.45
CA LEU A 27 4.15 9.20 8.17
C LEU A 27 5.66 9.02 7.95
N SER A 28 6.26 8.04 8.65
CA SER A 28 7.67 7.68 8.47
C SER A 28 7.84 6.18 8.40
N PHE A 29 8.57 5.69 7.41
CA PHE A 29 8.93 4.28 7.24
C PHE A 29 10.16 4.12 6.35
N GLN A 30 10.76 2.95 6.40
CA GLN A 30 11.91 2.57 5.61
C GLN A 30 11.68 1.22 4.95
N LEU A 31 12.26 1.04 3.76
CA LEU A 31 12.22 -0.21 3.01
C LEU A 31 13.59 -0.48 2.38
N GLU A 32 14.10 -1.68 2.55
CA GLU A 32 15.34 -2.15 1.94
C GLU A 32 15.06 -2.81 0.58
N LYS A 33 16.07 -2.88 -0.30
CA LYS A 33 15.97 -3.66 -1.57
C LYS A 33 15.66 -5.12 -1.27
N GLY A 34 14.85 -5.73 -2.12
CA GLY A 34 14.47 -7.13 -2.00
C GLY A 34 13.48 -7.44 -0.87
N ARG A 35 12.99 -6.43 -0.14
CA ARG A 35 12.00 -6.60 0.92
C ARG A 35 10.63 -6.07 0.53
N THR A 36 9.61 -6.57 1.21
CA THR A 36 8.22 -6.17 1.03
C THR A 36 7.67 -5.49 2.28
N LEU A 37 7.15 -4.26 2.12
CA LEU A 37 6.38 -3.53 3.13
C LEU A 37 4.90 -3.62 2.81
N GLY A 38 4.10 -4.18 3.73
CA GLY A 38 2.65 -4.13 3.68
C GLY A 38 2.11 -2.86 4.35
N ILE A 39 1.33 -2.05 3.63
CA ILE A 39 0.60 -0.91 4.20
C ILE A 39 -0.87 -1.26 4.26
N VAL A 40 -1.43 -1.37 5.46
CA VAL A 40 -2.81 -1.81 5.69
C VAL A 40 -3.64 -0.78 6.44
N GLY A 41 -4.96 -0.88 6.32
CA GLY A 41 -5.93 -0.02 7.02
C GLY A 41 -7.23 0.11 6.23
N GLU A 42 -8.27 0.65 6.87
CA GLU A 42 -9.57 0.90 6.22
C GLU A 42 -9.47 1.87 5.04
N SER A 43 -10.49 1.87 4.17
CA SER A 43 -10.61 2.86 3.09
C SER A 43 -10.57 4.29 3.67
N GLY A 44 -9.90 5.21 2.96
CA GLY A 44 -9.72 6.59 3.43
C GLY A 44 -8.66 6.77 4.52
N SER A 45 -7.89 5.76 4.92
CA SER A 45 -6.82 5.92 5.92
C SER A 45 -5.56 6.62 5.39
N GLY A 46 -5.45 6.88 4.08
CA GLY A 46 -4.33 7.60 3.47
C GLY A 46 -3.33 6.73 2.69
N LYS A 47 -3.57 5.41 2.56
CA LYS A 47 -2.66 4.45 1.91
C LYS A 47 -2.31 4.82 0.46
N SER A 48 -3.32 4.91 -0.41
CA SER A 48 -3.12 5.26 -1.83
C SER A 48 -2.57 6.68 -2.02
N VAL A 49 -2.90 7.60 -1.10
CA VAL A 49 -2.32 8.95 -1.11
C VAL A 49 -0.82 8.90 -0.83
N THR A 50 -0.37 8.01 0.05
CA THR A 50 1.05 7.80 0.34
C THR A 50 1.79 7.29 -0.90
N SER A 51 1.26 6.28 -1.59
CA SER A 51 1.88 5.75 -2.82
C SER A 51 1.99 6.79 -3.92
N LEU A 52 0.90 7.53 -4.15
CA LEU A 52 0.89 8.61 -5.14
C LEU A 52 1.87 9.75 -4.79
N ALA A 53 2.10 10.02 -3.50
CA ALA A 53 3.10 10.99 -3.07
C ALA A 53 4.53 10.49 -3.35
N VAL A 54 4.84 9.23 -3.07
CA VAL A 54 6.13 8.60 -3.41
C VAL A 54 6.37 8.64 -4.91
N MET A 55 5.34 8.33 -5.71
CA MET A 55 5.41 8.41 -7.17
C MET A 55 5.44 9.84 -7.72
N GLY A 56 5.31 10.88 -6.89
CA GLY A 56 5.27 12.28 -7.31
C GLY A 56 4.04 12.61 -8.18
N LEU A 57 2.93 11.88 -8.03
CA LEU A 57 1.73 12.04 -8.87
C LEU A 57 0.73 13.08 -8.34
N HIS A 58 0.90 13.59 -7.12
CA HIS A 58 0.04 14.65 -6.55
C HIS A 58 0.41 16.08 -6.97
N THR A 59 1.51 16.29 -7.68
CA THR A 59 2.01 17.62 -8.05
C THR A 59 1.28 18.25 -9.23
N ALA A 60 0.60 17.47 -10.04
CA ALA A 60 -0.07 17.92 -11.25
C ALA A 60 -1.59 18.00 -11.04
N GLY A 61 -2.11 19.13 -10.59
CA GLY A 61 -3.48 19.64 -10.85
C GLY A 61 -4.70 18.70 -10.87
N GLN A 62 -4.58 17.44 -10.47
CA GLN A 62 -5.63 16.41 -10.61
C GLN A 62 -6.84 16.61 -9.67
N TYR A 63 -6.69 17.41 -8.60
CA TYR A 63 -7.74 17.62 -7.60
C TYR A 63 -8.24 19.07 -7.59
N GLY A 64 -8.66 19.58 -8.76
CA GLY A 64 -9.26 20.90 -8.88
C GLY A 64 -8.22 22.04 -8.85
N ARG A 65 -8.69 23.28 -8.62
CA ARG A 65 -7.86 24.53 -8.68
C ARG A 65 -6.84 24.64 -7.54
N ARG A 66 -6.88 23.78 -6.52
CA ARG A 66 -6.00 23.85 -5.35
C ARG A 66 -5.04 22.65 -5.33
N LYS A 67 -3.73 22.96 -5.33
CA LYS A 67 -2.67 21.95 -5.29
C LYS A 67 -2.60 21.28 -3.92
N ALA A 68 -2.28 19.98 -3.88
CA ALA A 68 -1.91 19.29 -2.64
C ALA A 68 -0.69 20.00 -2.00
N ARG A 69 -0.68 20.09 -0.68
CA ARG A 69 0.47 20.53 0.11
C ARG A 69 1.21 19.30 0.59
N ILE A 70 2.41 19.09 0.07
CA ILE A 70 3.27 17.95 0.43
C ILE A 70 4.47 18.51 1.19
N SER A 71 4.83 17.88 2.29
CA SER A 71 6.01 18.18 3.10
C SER A 71 6.55 16.93 3.78
N GLY A 72 7.75 17.01 4.33
CA GLY A 72 8.55 15.89 4.79
C GLY A 72 9.64 15.56 3.78
N GLU A 73 10.18 14.36 3.82
CA GLU A 73 11.23 13.91 2.90
C GLU A 73 10.88 12.52 2.35
N ILE A 74 11.21 12.28 1.08
CA ILE A 74 11.10 10.96 0.42
C ILE A 74 12.42 10.70 -0.28
N TRP A 75 13.21 9.79 0.25
CA TRP A 75 14.49 9.37 -0.31
C TRP A 75 14.35 8.05 -1.04
N LEU A 76 14.73 8.00 -2.31
CA LEU A 76 14.82 6.79 -3.12
C LEU A 76 16.26 6.63 -3.60
N ASP A 77 16.93 5.59 -3.18
CA ASP A 77 18.33 5.28 -3.51
C ASP A 77 19.27 6.52 -3.42
N GLY A 78 19.15 7.27 -2.31
CA GLY A 78 19.95 8.47 -2.06
C GLY A 78 19.46 9.75 -2.74
N THR A 79 18.39 9.70 -3.55
CA THR A 79 17.78 10.88 -4.18
C THR A 79 16.57 11.35 -3.38
N GLU A 80 16.54 12.62 -2.96
CA GLU A 80 15.37 13.23 -2.31
C GLU A 80 14.36 13.68 -3.36
N LEU A 81 13.19 13.00 -3.43
CA LEU A 81 12.24 13.13 -4.54
C LEU A 81 11.47 14.46 -4.51
N LEU A 82 11.18 15.04 -3.34
CA LEU A 82 10.42 16.28 -3.24
C LEU A 82 11.28 17.49 -3.66
N ALA A 83 12.60 17.44 -3.43
CA ALA A 83 13.55 18.47 -3.83
C ALA A 83 14.08 18.32 -5.27
N ALA A 84 14.08 17.08 -5.81
CA ALA A 84 14.66 16.79 -7.13
C ALA A 84 13.93 17.46 -8.31
N GLY A 85 12.69 17.93 -8.07
CA GLY A 85 11.88 18.55 -9.10
C GLY A 85 11.08 17.55 -9.95
N PRO A 86 9.98 18.03 -10.58
CA PRO A 86 9.00 17.16 -11.24
C PRO A 86 9.58 16.41 -12.45
N ASP A 87 10.45 17.02 -13.24
CA ASP A 87 11.02 16.42 -14.46
C ASP A 87 11.95 15.26 -14.10
N HIS A 88 12.76 15.42 -13.04
CA HIS A 88 13.63 14.35 -12.54
C HIS A 88 12.81 13.16 -12.06
N VAL A 89 11.81 13.40 -11.20
CA VAL A 89 10.91 12.35 -10.69
C VAL A 89 10.14 11.68 -11.82
N GLN A 90 9.74 12.42 -12.85
CA GLN A 90 9.12 11.85 -14.05
C GLN A 90 10.05 10.87 -14.77
N GLY A 91 11.34 11.18 -14.87
CA GLY A 91 12.34 10.30 -15.47
C GLY A 91 12.58 8.99 -14.73
N LEU A 92 12.33 8.95 -13.41
CA LEU A 92 12.44 7.74 -12.59
C LEU A 92 11.25 6.79 -12.77
N ARG A 93 10.05 7.33 -13.08
CA ARG A 93 8.84 6.53 -13.24
C ARG A 93 8.94 5.57 -14.43
N GLY A 94 8.53 4.34 -14.21
CA GLY A 94 8.59 3.27 -15.21
C GLY A 94 9.99 2.65 -15.34
N ARG A 95 11.05 3.30 -14.91
CA ARG A 95 12.43 2.79 -14.95
C ARG A 95 12.91 2.31 -13.58
N GLU A 96 12.97 3.20 -12.60
CA GLU A 96 13.47 2.91 -11.25
C GLU A 96 12.33 2.62 -10.27
N MET A 97 11.18 3.27 -10.47
CA MET A 97 9.97 3.05 -9.68
C MET A 97 8.74 2.85 -10.57
N ALA A 98 7.93 1.86 -10.27
CA ALA A 98 6.69 1.58 -10.99
C ALA A 98 5.52 1.36 -10.04
N MET A 99 4.30 1.50 -10.56
CA MET A 99 3.07 1.35 -9.79
C MET A 99 2.08 0.45 -10.52
N ILE A 100 1.50 -0.49 -9.78
CA ILE A 100 0.31 -1.25 -10.15
C ILE A 100 -0.87 -0.53 -9.51
N PHE A 101 -1.79 -0.02 -10.34
CA PHE A 101 -2.96 0.72 -9.89
C PHE A 101 -4.10 -0.22 -9.48
N GLN A 102 -5.01 0.27 -8.65
CA GLN A 102 -6.15 -0.47 -8.14
C GLN A 102 -7.10 -0.95 -9.26
N ASP A 103 -7.33 -0.10 -10.28
CA ASP A 103 -8.23 -0.41 -11.40
C ASP A 103 -7.45 -0.52 -12.72
N PRO A 104 -7.35 -1.74 -13.30
CA PRO A 104 -6.68 -1.92 -14.58
C PRO A 104 -7.37 -1.20 -15.75
N LEU A 105 -8.68 -0.91 -15.66
CA LEU A 105 -9.38 -0.17 -16.72
C LEU A 105 -8.99 1.30 -16.75
N SER A 106 -8.63 1.88 -15.63
CA SER A 106 -8.11 3.25 -15.58
C SER A 106 -6.64 3.35 -16.02
N ALA A 107 -5.88 2.26 -15.92
CA ALA A 107 -4.47 2.20 -16.28
C ALA A 107 -4.24 1.83 -17.76
N LEU A 108 -5.15 1.07 -18.38
CA LEU A 108 -5.04 0.62 -19.77
C LEU A 108 -5.88 1.50 -20.71
N HIS A 109 -5.25 2.06 -21.72
CA HIS A 109 -5.94 2.89 -22.71
C HIS A 109 -6.81 2.03 -23.65
N PRO A 110 -8.14 2.26 -23.76
CA PRO A 110 -9.06 1.35 -24.44
C PRO A 110 -8.85 1.25 -25.95
N TYR A 111 -8.28 2.29 -26.60
CA TYR A 111 -8.12 2.37 -28.06
C TYR A 111 -6.75 1.91 -28.56
N TYR A 112 -5.85 1.49 -27.67
CA TYR A 112 -4.56 0.91 -28.06
C TYR A 112 -4.47 -0.55 -27.68
N THR A 113 -3.81 -1.36 -28.52
CA THR A 113 -3.56 -2.76 -28.17
C THR A 113 -2.64 -2.86 -26.96
N ILE A 114 -2.74 -3.95 -26.22
CA ILE A 114 -1.90 -4.21 -25.05
C ILE A 114 -0.42 -4.11 -25.40
N GLY A 115 -0.01 -4.71 -26.50
CA GLY A 115 1.38 -4.67 -26.96
C GLY A 115 1.88 -3.26 -27.27
N LYS A 116 1.06 -2.40 -27.88
CA LYS A 116 1.46 -1.00 -28.11
C LYS A 116 1.74 -0.25 -26.83
N GLN A 117 0.92 -0.46 -25.80
CA GLN A 117 1.07 0.20 -24.51
C GLN A 117 2.34 -0.28 -23.77
N ILE A 118 2.61 -1.58 -23.76
CA ILE A 118 3.83 -2.15 -23.16
C ILE A 118 5.08 -1.69 -23.94
N VAL A 119 5.02 -1.70 -25.29
CA VAL A 119 6.10 -1.21 -26.15
C VAL A 119 6.41 0.27 -25.90
N GLU A 120 5.39 1.11 -25.73
CA GLU A 120 5.55 2.52 -25.39
C GLU A 120 6.23 2.69 -24.04
N ALA A 121 5.73 2.01 -22.99
CA ALA A 121 6.33 2.04 -21.65
C ALA A 121 7.80 1.60 -21.66
N TYR A 122 8.17 0.66 -22.53
CA TYR A 122 9.56 0.22 -22.68
C TYR A 122 10.43 1.24 -23.43
N ARG A 123 9.95 1.75 -24.58
CA ARG A 123 10.72 2.63 -25.46
C ARG A 123 10.92 4.04 -24.93
N ILE A 124 10.11 4.51 -24.01
CA ILE A 124 10.35 5.78 -23.30
C ILE A 124 11.72 5.77 -22.61
N HIS A 125 12.19 4.61 -22.15
CA HIS A 125 13.43 4.48 -21.39
C HIS A 125 14.56 3.76 -22.16
N HIS A 126 14.26 3.17 -23.33
CA HIS A 126 15.22 2.39 -24.10
C HIS A 126 15.19 2.80 -25.58
N ASP A 127 16.36 3.18 -26.11
CA ASP A 127 16.51 3.45 -27.53
C ASP A 127 16.65 2.12 -28.31
N VAL A 128 15.50 1.49 -28.58
CA VAL A 128 15.43 0.19 -29.28
C VAL A 128 14.44 0.22 -30.42
N GLY A 129 14.73 -0.58 -31.45
CA GLY A 129 13.83 -0.73 -32.60
C GLY A 129 12.49 -1.42 -32.25
N ALA A 130 11.46 -1.12 -33.01
CA ALA A 130 10.09 -1.61 -32.77
C ALA A 130 9.99 -3.14 -32.65
N LYS A 131 10.78 -3.91 -33.43
CA LYS A 131 10.79 -5.38 -33.38
C LYS A 131 11.33 -5.89 -32.04
N SER A 132 12.38 -5.27 -31.50
CA SER A 132 12.96 -5.65 -30.21
C SER A 132 12.00 -5.31 -29.05
N ALA A 133 11.40 -4.11 -29.08
CA ALA A 133 10.42 -3.71 -28.07
C ALA A 133 9.16 -4.60 -28.08
N ARG A 134 8.67 -4.99 -29.28
CA ARG A 134 7.55 -5.94 -29.38
C ARG A 134 7.91 -7.31 -28.77
N ARG A 135 9.13 -7.83 -29.03
CA ARG A 135 9.59 -9.09 -28.44
C ARG A 135 9.60 -9.00 -26.93
N ARG A 136 10.07 -7.86 -26.35
CA ARG A 136 10.03 -7.64 -24.92
C ARG A 136 8.60 -7.60 -24.37
N ALA A 137 7.65 -6.99 -25.10
CA ALA A 137 6.25 -6.98 -24.69
C ALA A 137 5.64 -8.40 -24.66
N VAL A 138 5.93 -9.23 -25.68
CA VAL A 138 5.51 -10.65 -25.73
C VAL A 138 6.12 -11.43 -24.56
N GLU A 139 7.42 -11.28 -24.32
CA GLU A 139 8.12 -11.90 -23.19
C GLU A 139 7.46 -11.54 -21.84
N MET A 140 7.12 -10.26 -21.62
CA MET A 140 6.49 -9.85 -20.40
C MET A 140 5.06 -10.39 -20.25
N LEU A 141 4.29 -10.48 -21.35
CA LEU A 141 2.97 -11.10 -21.32
C LEU A 141 3.05 -12.61 -21.01
N ASP A 142 4.07 -13.29 -21.51
CA ASP A 142 4.33 -14.70 -21.19
C ASP A 142 4.67 -14.89 -19.70
N ARG A 143 5.57 -14.06 -19.16
CA ARG A 143 5.97 -14.07 -17.74
C ARG A 143 4.81 -13.88 -16.78
N VAL A 144 3.85 -13.01 -17.12
CA VAL A 144 2.65 -12.82 -16.31
C VAL A 144 1.57 -13.87 -16.58
N GLY A 145 1.87 -14.89 -17.39
CA GLY A 145 0.98 -16.02 -17.65
C GLY A 145 -0.23 -15.68 -18.55
N ILE A 146 -0.09 -14.75 -19.50
CA ILE A 146 -1.09 -14.54 -20.53
C ILE A 146 -0.99 -15.67 -21.58
N PRO A 147 -2.07 -16.42 -21.84
CA PRO A 147 -2.03 -17.50 -22.83
C PRO A 147 -1.87 -16.97 -24.25
N GLN A 148 -1.04 -17.63 -25.06
CA GLN A 148 -0.74 -17.25 -26.45
C GLN A 148 -0.27 -15.78 -26.59
N PRO A 149 0.81 -15.36 -25.87
CA PRO A 149 1.22 -13.97 -25.77
C PRO A 149 1.54 -13.33 -27.15
N ASP A 150 2.07 -14.13 -28.10
CA ASP A 150 2.35 -13.68 -29.47
C ASP A 150 1.11 -13.16 -30.21
N LYS A 151 -0.07 -13.74 -29.93
CA LYS A 151 -1.34 -13.31 -30.52
C LYS A 151 -1.99 -12.22 -29.66
N ARG A 152 -1.99 -12.41 -28.35
CA ARG A 152 -2.65 -11.52 -27.41
C ARG A 152 -2.02 -10.13 -27.32
N VAL A 153 -0.77 -9.99 -27.69
CA VAL A 153 -0.08 -8.69 -27.76
C VAL A 153 -0.79 -7.71 -28.72
N ASP A 154 -1.52 -8.19 -29.72
CA ASP A 154 -2.28 -7.37 -30.67
C ASP A 154 -3.75 -7.17 -30.27
N SER A 155 -4.20 -7.79 -29.16
CA SER A 155 -5.56 -7.61 -28.63
C SER A 155 -5.72 -6.30 -27.87
N TYR A 156 -6.97 -5.82 -27.79
CA TYR A 156 -7.36 -4.63 -27.04
C TYR A 156 -7.75 -5.00 -25.59
N PRO A 157 -7.72 -4.04 -24.66
CA PRO A 157 -8.11 -4.30 -23.26
C PRO A 157 -9.50 -4.91 -23.08
N HIS A 158 -10.47 -4.55 -23.90
CA HIS A 158 -11.85 -5.06 -23.83
C HIS A 158 -11.97 -6.54 -24.24
N GLU A 159 -10.98 -7.10 -24.94
CA GLU A 159 -10.91 -8.52 -25.31
C GLU A 159 -10.30 -9.39 -24.20
N PHE A 160 -9.84 -8.77 -23.11
CA PHE A 160 -9.23 -9.46 -21.97
C PHE A 160 -10.24 -9.63 -20.83
N SER A 161 -10.18 -10.75 -20.11
CA SER A 161 -10.89 -10.90 -18.84
C SER A 161 -10.32 -9.95 -17.76
N GLY A 162 -11.01 -9.78 -16.63
CA GLY A 162 -10.54 -8.96 -15.52
C GLY A 162 -9.13 -9.35 -15.05
N GLY A 163 -8.90 -10.62 -14.77
CA GLY A 163 -7.59 -11.14 -14.39
C GLY A 163 -6.52 -10.99 -15.48
N MET A 164 -6.88 -11.12 -16.76
CA MET A 164 -5.93 -10.87 -17.87
C MET A 164 -5.57 -9.39 -17.97
N ARG A 165 -6.50 -8.45 -17.75
CA ARG A 165 -6.20 -7.01 -17.71
C ARG A 165 -5.26 -6.68 -16.57
N GLN A 166 -5.49 -7.26 -15.39
CA GLN A 166 -4.61 -7.10 -14.23
C GLN A 166 -3.18 -7.59 -14.55
N ARG A 167 -3.04 -8.79 -15.13
CA ARG A 167 -1.75 -9.34 -15.57
C ARG A 167 -1.08 -8.47 -16.63
N ALA A 168 -1.83 -7.93 -17.59
CA ALA A 168 -1.30 -7.03 -18.61
C ALA A 168 -0.80 -5.70 -18.01
N MET A 169 -1.51 -5.13 -17.03
CA MET A 169 -1.07 -3.96 -16.28
C MET A 169 0.22 -4.25 -15.49
N ILE A 170 0.32 -5.41 -14.84
CA ILE A 170 1.53 -5.86 -14.16
C ILE A 170 2.68 -5.98 -15.16
N ALA A 171 2.46 -6.60 -16.33
CA ALA A 171 3.47 -6.72 -17.39
C ALA A 171 3.98 -5.33 -17.84
N MET A 172 3.09 -4.37 -18.00
CA MET A 172 3.42 -2.98 -18.37
C MET A 172 4.24 -2.29 -17.27
N SER A 173 3.86 -2.46 -16.01
CA SER A 173 4.57 -1.86 -14.87
C SER A 173 5.98 -2.44 -14.68
N LEU A 174 6.19 -3.71 -15.03
CA LEU A 174 7.45 -4.43 -14.80
C LEU A 174 8.35 -4.53 -16.05
N VAL A 175 7.93 -3.98 -17.21
CA VAL A 175 8.67 -4.15 -18.48
C VAL A 175 10.10 -3.64 -18.44
N ASN A 176 10.41 -2.68 -17.58
CA ASN A 176 11.73 -2.09 -17.37
C ASN A 176 12.49 -2.66 -16.15
N ASN A 177 11.95 -3.66 -15.46
CA ASN A 177 12.52 -4.24 -14.23
C ASN A 177 12.78 -3.18 -13.14
N PRO A 178 11.75 -2.47 -12.64
CA PRO A 178 11.92 -1.38 -11.69
C PRO A 178 12.50 -1.88 -10.36
N GLU A 179 13.28 -1.04 -9.70
CA GLU A 179 13.86 -1.35 -8.40
C GLU A 179 12.88 -1.16 -7.24
N LEU A 180 11.87 -0.27 -7.42
CA LEU A 180 10.73 -0.09 -6.52
C LEU A 180 9.42 -0.42 -7.24
N LEU A 181 8.65 -1.34 -6.70
CA LEU A 181 7.29 -1.64 -7.14
C LEU A 181 6.29 -1.24 -6.05
N ILE A 182 5.34 -0.38 -6.37
CA ILE A 182 4.21 -0.06 -5.50
C ILE A 182 2.96 -0.71 -6.07
N ALA A 183 2.35 -1.64 -5.33
CA ALA A 183 1.11 -2.31 -5.72
C ALA A 183 -0.05 -1.80 -4.84
N ASP A 184 -0.91 -0.95 -5.41
CA ASP A 184 -2.05 -0.36 -4.72
C ASP A 184 -3.30 -1.21 -4.98
N GLU A 185 -3.70 -1.99 -3.99
CA GLU A 185 -4.82 -2.93 -4.02
C GLU A 185 -4.82 -3.84 -5.27
N PRO A 186 -3.72 -4.56 -5.54
CA PRO A 186 -3.50 -5.24 -6.83
C PRO A 186 -4.47 -6.39 -7.11
N THR A 187 -5.26 -6.80 -6.13
CA THR A 187 -6.19 -7.94 -6.21
C THR A 187 -7.65 -7.56 -5.97
N THR A 188 -7.96 -6.27 -5.81
CA THR A 188 -9.33 -5.80 -5.60
C THR A 188 -10.23 -6.19 -6.77
N ALA A 189 -11.44 -6.67 -6.47
CA ALA A 189 -12.45 -7.14 -7.43
C ALA A 189 -12.06 -8.41 -8.24
N LEU A 190 -11.06 -9.17 -7.80
CA LEU A 190 -10.72 -10.48 -8.34
C LEU A 190 -11.29 -11.60 -7.45
N ASP A 191 -11.57 -12.75 -8.07
CA ASP A 191 -11.89 -13.95 -7.30
C ASP A 191 -10.66 -14.48 -6.55
N VAL A 192 -10.89 -15.27 -5.48
CA VAL A 192 -9.84 -15.74 -4.57
C VAL A 192 -8.72 -16.51 -5.30
N THR A 193 -9.08 -17.28 -6.33
CA THR A 193 -8.10 -18.07 -7.08
C THR A 193 -7.20 -17.16 -7.92
N VAL A 194 -7.76 -16.20 -8.61
CA VAL A 194 -6.99 -15.21 -9.40
C VAL A 194 -6.18 -14.31 -8.49
N GLN A 195 -6.73 -13.92 -7.32
CA GLN A 195 -6.01 -13.18 -6.30
C GLN A 195 -4.71 -13.89 -5.89
N ALA A 196 -4.80 -15.16 -5.47
CA ALA A 196 -3.63 -15.95 -5.08
C ALA A 196 -2.58 -16.00 -6.21
N GLN A 197 -3.00 -16.25 -7.45
CA GLN A 197 -2.12 -16.28 -8.61
C GLN A 197 -1.42 -14.93 -8.88
N ILE A 198 -2.08 -13.80 -8.65
CA ILE A 198 -1.47 -12.47 -8.80
C ILE A 198 -0.45 -12.21 -7.70
N LEU A 199 -0.73 -12.62 -6.47
CA LEU A 199 0.19 -12.46 -5.34
C LEU A 199 1.45 -13.31 -5.53
N ASP A 200 1.29 -14.56 -5.94
CA ASP A 200 2.42 -15.44 -6.29
C ASP A 200 3.27 -14.83 -7.42
N LEU A 201 2.61 -14.31 -8.47
CA LEU A 201 3.28 -13.63 -9.55
C LEU A 201 4.11 -12.42 -9.07
N ILE A 202 3.54 -11.57 -8.22
CA ILE A 202 4.27 -10.40 -7.66
C ILE A 202 5.47 -10.88 -6.84
N ARG A 203 5.30 -11.93 -6.03
CA ARG A 203 6.38 -12.53 -5.23
C ARG A 203 7.51 -13.09 -6.08
N ASP A 204 7.17 -13.83 -7.12
CA ASP A 204 8.16 -14.46 -8.01
C ASP A 204 8.96 -13.40 -8.78
N LEU A 205 8.27 -12.38 -9.32
CA LEU A 205 8.91 -11.27 -10.01
C LEU A 205 9.75 -10.40 -9.07
N GLN A 206 9.31 -10.18 -7.82
CA GLN A 206 10.09 -9.50 -6.80
C GLN A 206 11.40 -10.24 -6.52
N ARG A 207 11.35 -11.56 -6.38
CA ARG A 207 12.55 -12.38 -6.15
C ARG A 207 13.48 -12.40 -7.36
N GLU A 208 12.92 -12.45 -8.56
CA GLU A 208 13.70 -12.47 -9.81
C GLU A 208 14.45 -11.15 -10.03
N PHE A 209 13.78 -10.02 -9.80
CA PHE A 209 14.36 -8.68 -10.05
C PHE A 209 15.06 -8.07 -8.83
N GLY A 210 14.88 -8.65 -7.64
CA GLY A 210 15.40 -8.07 -6.39
C GLY A 210 14.79 -6.73 -6.02
N SER A 211 13.59 -6.44 -6.53
CA SER A 211 12.90 -5.16 -6.30
C SER A 211 12.45 -5.01 -4.84
N ALA A 212 12.46 -3.79 -4.33
CA ALA A 212 11.71 -3.42 -3.14
C ALA A 212 10.21 -3.32 -3.49
N VAL A 213 9.33 -3.87 -2.64
CA VAL A 213 7.89 -3.87 -2.89
C VAL A 213 7.14 -3.16 -1.78
N VAL A 214 6.26 -2.24 -2.13
CA VAL A 214 5.23 -1.70 -1.23
C VAL A 214 3.89 -2.25 -1.69
N ILE A 215 3.25 -3.08 -0.87
CA ILE A 215 1.91 -3.60 -1.15
C ILE A 215 0.88 -2.89 -0.27
N ILE A 216 -0.11 -2.27 -0.88
CA ILE A 216 -1.19 -1.58 -0.21
C ILE A 216 -2.46 -2.41 -0.35
N THR A 217 -3.10 -2.71 0.76
CA THR A 217 -4.36 -3.45 0.76
C THR A 217 -5.14 -3.19 2.05
N HIS A 218 -6.42 -3.50 2.03
CA HIS A 218 -7.26 -3.61 3.23
C HIS A 218 -7.33 -5.05 3.75
N ASP A 219 -6.81 -6.01 3.00
CA ASP A 219 -6.80 -7.43 3.36
C ASP A 219 -5.47 -7.80 4.05
N LEU A 220 -5.56 -8.06 5.35
CA LEU A 220 -4.41 -8.49 6.15
C LEU A 220 -3.90 -9.89 5.75
N GLY A 221 -4.75 -10.77 5.22
CA GLY A 221 -4.35 -12.09 4.74
C GLY A 221 -3.33 -12.00 3.60
N VAL A 222 -3.56 -11.09 2.66
CA VAL A 222 -2.64 -10.78 1.57
C VAL A 222 -1.27 -10.34 2.10
N VAL A 223 -1.27 -9.47 3.10
CA VAL A 223 -0.03 -8.93 3.67
C VAL A 223 0.71 -9.98 4.50
N ALA A 224 -0.03 -10.84 5.22
CA ALA A 224 0.55 -11.95 5.98
C ALA A 224 1.41 -12.86 5.10
N GLU A 225 0.99 -13.03 3.86
CA GLU A 225 1.63 -13.94 2.92
C GLU A 225 2.89 -13.35 2.25
N LEU A 226 2.91 -12.05 2.02
CA LEU A 226 3.93 -11.38 1.20
C LEU A 226 4.88 -10.46 1.95
N ALA A 227 4.43 -9.82 3.04
CA ALA A 227 5.17 -8.74 3.66
C ALA A 227 6.22 -9.24 4.67
N ASP A 228 7.38 -8.61 4.65
CA ASP A 228 8.40 -8.74 5.69
C ASP A 228 8.07 -7.85 6.90
N ASP A 229 7.62 -6.62 6.61
CA ASP A 229 7.22 -5.64 7.62
C ASP A 229 5.82 -5.10 7.29
N ILE A 230 5.05 -4.75 8.31
CA ILE A 230 3.70 -4.21 8.18
C ILE A 230 3.65 -2.82 8.80
N LEU A 231 2.91 -1.93 8.15
CA LEU A 231 2.56 -0.60 8.62
C LEU A 231 1.04 -0.44 8.59
N VAL A 232 0.44 -0.27 9.76
CA VAL A 232 -1.01 -0.09 9.92
C VAL A 232 -1.34 1.40 9.95
N MET A 233 -2.17 1.85 9.01
CA MET A 233 -2.61 3.23 8.88
C MET A 233 -4.03 3.43 9.40
N TYR A 234 -4.22 4.47 10.22
CA TYR A 234 -5.53 4.92 10.65
C TYR A 234 -5.60 6.45 10.68
N GLY A 235 -6.64 7.03 10.07
CA GLY A 235 -6.84 8.47 10.06
C GLY A 235 -5.66 9.27 9.52
N GLY A 236 -4.95 8.77 8.50
CA GLY A 236 -3.79 9.41 7.87
C GLY A 236 -2.47 9.27 8.64
N ARG A 237 -2.39 8.37 9.62
CA ARG A 237 -1.20 8.18 10.47
C ARG A 237 -0.87 6.71 10.62
N CYS A 238 0.41 6.41 10.88
CA CYS A 238 0.83 5.09 11.35
C CYS A 238 0.38 4.92 12.81
N VAL A 239 -0.33 3.84 13.10
CA VAL A 239 -0.76 3.49 14.46
C VAL A 239 -0.01 2.28 15.00
N GLU A 240 0.48 1.42 14.13
CA GLU A 240 1.33 0.28 14.47
C GLU A 240 2.23 -0.06 13.30
N ARG A 241 3.49 -0.47 13.55
CA ARG A 241 4.38 -1.01 12.54
C ARG A 241 5.39 -1.99 13.14
N GLY A 242 5.80 -2.95 12.36
CA GLY A 242 6.82 -3.93 12.78
C GLY A 242 6.95 -5.08 11.81
N PRO A 243 7.80 -6.07 12.15
CA PRO A 243 7.86 -7.32 11.41
C PRO A 243 6.48 -7.96 11.29
N ALA A 244 6.16 -8.52 10.12
CA ALA A 244 4.85 -9.11 9.86
C ALA A 244 4.43 -10.11 10.93
N ASP A 245 5.32 -11.03 11.28
CA ASP A 245 5.09 -12.03 12.34
C ASP A 245 4.66 -11.38 13.67
N ARG A 246 5.32 -10.28 14.06
CA ARG A 246 4.99 -9.55 15.29
C ARG A 246 3.63 -8.88 15.25
N VAL A 247 3.31 -8.20 14.13
CA VAL A 247 2.03 -7.51 13.98
C VAL A 247 0.87 -8.49 13.91
N PHE A 248 1.08 -9.71 13.39
CA PHE A 248 0.06 -10.77 13.35
C PHE A 248 -0.13 -11.49 14.68
N HIS A 249 0.97 -11.90 15.34
CA HIS A 249 0.88 -12.75 16.51
C HIS A 249 0.91 -11.99 17.83
N GLU A 250 1.50 -10.80 17.85
CA GLU A 250 1.61 -9.96 19.02
C GLU A 250 1.19 -8.50 18.77
N PRO A 251 0.05 -8.23 18.12
CA PRO A 251 -0.35 -6.85 17.84
C PRO A 251 -0.52 -6.01 19.10
N ARG A 252 -0.26 -4.72 19.00
CA ARG A 252 -0.20 -3.79 20.13
C ARG A 252 -1.28 -2.72 20.12
N HIS A 253 -1.85 -2.44 18.96
CA HIS A 253 -2.86 -1.40 18.85
C HIS A 253 -4.27 -2.00 18.73
N PRO A 254 -5.26 -1.51 19.50
CA PRO A 254 -6.64 -2.03 19.48
C PRO A 254 -7.31 -2.00 18.09
N TYR A 255 -6.92 -1.06 17.23
CA TYR A 255 -7.37 -1.04 15.83
C TYR A 255 -6.86 -2.26 15.04
N THR A 256 -5.59 -2.63 15.21
CA THR A 256 -5.02 -3.82 14.59
C THR A 256 -5.72 -5.10 15.07
N TRP A 257 -6.07 -5.16 16.35
CA TRP A 257 -6.87 -6.27 16.89
C TRP A 257 -8.22 -6.41 16.19
N GLY A 258 -8.89 -5.29 15.95
CA GLY A 258 -10.17 -5.27 15.23
C GLY A 258 -10.03 -5.65 13.77
N LEU A 259 -8.93 -5.25 13.10
CA LEU A 259 -8.65 -5.67 11.73
C LEU A 259 -8.42 -7.18 11.64
N LEU A 260 -7.63 -7.76 12.55
CA LEU A 260 -7.40 -9.21 12.65
C LEU A 260 -8.71 -9.97 12.95
N GLY A 261 -9.56 -9.42 13.83
CA GLY A 261 -10.86 -9.99 14.18
C GLY A 261 -11.90 -9.94 13.05
N SER A 262 -11.65 -9.15 12.01
CA SER A 262 -12.50 -9.07 10.82
C SER A 262 -12.07 -9.98 9.67
N MET A 263 -10.96 -10.72 9.83
CA MET A 263 -10.48 -11.65 8.80
C MET A 263 -11.34 -12.94 8.76
N PRO A 264 -11.77 -13.37 7.56
CA PRO A 264 -12.40 -14.68 7.39
C PRO A 264 -11.42 -15.80 7.76
N ARG A 265 -11.87 -16.77 8.53
CA ARG A 265 -11.09 -17.98 8.85
C ARG A 265 -11.76 -19.22 8.27
N LEU A 266 -10.95 -20.09 7.69
CA LEU A 266 -11.43 -21.36 7.09
C LEU A 266 -11.60 -22.48 8.12
N ASP A 267 -11.01 -22.33 9.30
CA ASP A 267 -10.94 -23.33 10.37
C ASP A 267 -12.03 -23.20 11.44
N ARG A 268 -12.95 -22.24 11.28
CA ARG A 268 -14.07 -22.02 12.19
C ARG A 268 -15.40 -22.43 11.59
N ASP A 269 -16.28 -22.92 12.44
CA ASP A 269 -17.69 -23.15 12.09
C ASP A 269 -18.33 -21.82 11.62
N GLN A 270 -19.08 -21.86 10.52
CA GLN A 270 -19.71 -20.70 9.87
C GLN A 270 -20.65 -19.87 10.77
N GLN A 271 -20.84 -20.26 12.04
CA GLN A 271 -21.72 -19.59 13.00
C GLN A 271 -21.03 -18.55 13.90
N GLU A 272 -19.70 -18.49 13.95
CA GLU A 272 -19.01 -17.48 14.73
C GLU A 272 -18.92 -16.16 13.96
N ARG A 273 -19.58 -15.12 14.51
CA ARG A 273 -19.57 -13.79 13.91
C ARG A 273 -18.17 -13.17 13.99
N LEU A 274 -17.69 -12.69 12.85
CA LEU A 274 -16.53 -11.79 12.79
C LEU A 274 -16.71 -10.64 13.78
N ILE A 275 -15.62 -10.19 14.41
CA ILE A 275 -15.61 -9.05 15.34
C ILE A 275 -15.17 -7.81 14.57
N PRO A 276 -16.06 -7.09 13.88
CA PRO A 276 -15.68 -5.93 13.08
C PRO A 276 -15.32 -4.75 13.99
N VAL A 277 -14.44 -3.88 13.49
CA VAL A 277 -14.21 -2.57 14.11
C VAL A 277 -15.49 -1.74 14.03
N LYS A 278 -16.11 -1.46 15.18
CA LYS A 278 -17.39 -0.73 15.27
C LYS A 278 -17.25 0.72 14.81
N GLY A 279 -18.33 1.27 14.26
CA GLY A 279 -18.42 2.68 13.85
C GLY A 279 -17.72 2.97 12.53
N SER A 280 -17.69 4.25 12.12
CA SER A 280 -17.09 4.72 10.87
C SER A 280 -15.70 5.31 11.11
N PRO A 281 -14.79 5.26 10.09
CA PRO A 281 -13.51 5.96 10.14
C PRO A 281 -13.69 7.47 10.42
N PRO A 282 -12.71 8.13 11.06
CA PRO A 282 -12.80 9.53 11.37
C PRO A 282 -12.71 10.41 10.13
N SER A 283 -13.32 11.58 10.18
CA SER A 283 -13.10 12.64 9.18
C SER A 283 -11.63 13.06 9.18
N LEU A 284 -11.02 13.15 8.00
CA LEU A 284 -9.65 13.65 7.84
C LEU A 284 -9.57 15.19 7.91
N ILE A 285 -10.71 15.89 7.86
CA ILE A 285 -10.81 17.35 8.10
C ILE A 285 -10.86 17.59 9.61
N ASN A 286 -11.80 16.93 10.29
CA ASN A 286 -12.08 17.09 11.72
C ASN A 286 -11.75 15.80 12.45
N ARG A 287 -10.46 15.51 12.61
CA ARG A 287 -10.03 14.33 13.39
C ARG A 287 -10.38 14.52 14.87
N PRO A 288 -10.73 13.42 15.56
CA PRO A 288 -10.84 13.46 17.02
C PRO A 288 -9.55 13.98 17.65
N SER A 289 -9.67 14.77 18.71
CA SER A 289 -8.55 15.15 19.56
C SER A 289 -7.95 13.91 20.24
N GLY A 290 -6.70 13.99 20.65
CA GLY A 290 -5.99 12.88 21.24
C GLY A 290 -5.72 11.74 20.26
N CYS A 291 -6.00 10.51 20.69
CA CYS A 291 -5.90 9.32 19.84
C CYS A 291 -7.03 9.33 18.79
N ALA A 292 -6.68 9.31 17.50
CA ALA A 292 -7.68 9.33 16.43
C ALA A 292 -8.67 8.14 16.49
N PHE A 293 -8.26 7.03 17.10
CA PHE A 293 -9.09 5.84 17.27
C PHE A 293 -9.98 5.89 18.53
N ASN A 294 -9.81 6.88 19.44
CA ASN A 294 -10.51 6.93 20.72
C ASN A 294 -12.04 6.73 20.64
N PRO A 295 -12.79 7.31 19.64
CA PRO A 295 -14.24 7.14 19.58
C PRO A 295 -14.70 5.71 19.25
N ARG A 296 -13.80 4.88 18.71
CA ARG A 296 -14.08 3.48 18.31
C ARG A 296 -13.34 2.47 19.18
N CYS A 297 -12.46 2.95 20.05
CA CYS A 297 -11.61 2.09 20.89
C CYS A 297 -12.40 1.57 22.10
N PRO A 298 -12.58 0.25 22.25
CA PRO A 298 -13.27 -0.32 23.40
C PRO A 298 -12.50 -0.14 24.72
N TYR A 299 -11.24 0.26 24.63
CA TYR A 299 -10.32 0.46 25.77
C TYR A 299 -9.98 1.94 25.99
N ALA A 300 -10.77 2.87 25.42
CA ALA A 300 -10.49 4.31 25.50
C ALA A 300 -10.47 4.84 26.94
N ASP A 301 -11.23 4.23 27.84
CA ASP A 301 -11.36 4.65 29.24
C ASP A 301 -10.41 3.90 30.21
N VAL A 302 -9.59 2.96 29.70
CA VAL A 302 -8.62 2.22 30.54
C VAL A 302 -7.45 3.10 30.99
N PRO A 303 -6.83 3.95 30.12
CA PRO A 303 -5.87 4.95 30.57
C PRO A 303 -6.55 6.03 31.39
N LYS A 304 -5.86 6.51 32.46
CA LYS A 304 -6.37 7.54 33.36
C LYS A 304 -6.32 8.95 32.75
N ASP A 305 -6.95 9.90 33.41
CA ASP A 305 -6.86 11.36 33.14
C ASP A 305 -7.32 11.78 31.74
N ASP A 306 -8.25 11.02 31.13
CA ASP A 306 -8.84 11.29 29.81
C ASP A 306 -7.79 11.47 28.69
N VAL A 307 -6.59 10.89 28.88
CA VAL A 307 -5.42 11.07 28.01
C VAL A 307 -5.70 10.63 26.57
N THR A 308 -6.56 9.64 26.37
CA THR A 308 -6.95 9.14 25.05
C THR A 308 -7.69 10.17 24.22
N ARG A 309 -8.40 11.12 24.86
CA ARG A 309 -9.18 12.17 24.20
C ARG A 309 -8.43 13.50 24.10
N THR A 310 -7.40 13.70 24.94
CA THR A 310 -6.70 14.99 25.05
C THR A 310 -5.30 14.99 24.48
N VAL A 311 -4.59 13.85 24.52
CA VAL A 311 -3.20 13.74 24.10
C VAL A 311 -3.07 12.78 22.92
N ARG A 312 -2.37 13.19 21.86
CA ARG A 312 -2.00 12.30 20.75
C ARG A 312 -0.95 11.30 21.22
N PRO A 313 -1.17 9.98 21.06
CA PRO A 313 -0.13 9.00 21.35
C PRO A 313 1.01 9.11 20.35
N GLU A 314 2.24 9.04 20.83
CA GLU A 314 3.42 8.94 19.99
C GLU A 314 3.61 7.49 19.52
N LEU A 315 4.21 7.33 18.34
CA LEU A 315 4.59 6.02 17.82
C LEU A 315 5.88 5.59 18.52
N ALA A 316 5.73 4.83 19.62
CA ALA A 316 6.84 4.39 20.48
C ALA A 316 7.20 2.93 20.22
N GLU A 317 8.48 2.58 20.37
CA GLU A 317 8.93 1.19 20.26
C GLU A 317 8.46 0.39 21.47
N VAL A 318 7.82 -0.74 21.20
CA VAL A 318 7.29 -1.69 22.21
C VAL A 318 8.13 -2.98 22.30
N GLY A 319 9.28 -2.97 21.64
CA GLY A 319 10.31 -4.01 21.63
C GLY A 319 10.39 -4.82 20.33
N GLY A 320 11.60 -5.23 19.96
CA GLY A 320 11.83 -6.10 18.79
C GLY A 320 11.52 -5.49 17.44
N ARG A 321 11.86 -4.23 17.21
CA ARG A 321 11.53 -3.48 15.98
C ARG A 321 10.01 -3.35 15.74
N HIS A 322 9.22 -3.29 16.83
CA HIS A 322 7.78 -3.16 16.81
C HIS A 322 7.40 -1.84 17.50
N TRP A 323 6.57 -1.02 16.85
CA TRP A 323 6.14 0.30 17.31
C TRP A 323 4.63 0.38 17.34
N ALA A 324 4.08 1.02 18.35
CA ALA A 324 2.64 1.28 18.46
C ALA A 324 2.36 2.68 19.01
N ALA A 325 1.32 3.32 18.48
CA ALA A 325 0.83 4.63 18.94
C ALA A 325 -0.41 4.43 19.81
N CYS A 326 -0.22 3.99 21.04
CA CYS A 326 -1.31 3.65 21.98
C CYS A 326 -1.02 4.15 23.39
N HIS A 327 -2.06 4.56 24.13
CA HIS A 327 -1.96 4.97 25.53
C HIS A 327 -2.00 3.80 26.55
N LEU A 328 -2.39 2.61 26.10
CA LEU A 328 -2.26 1.40 26.94
C LEU A 328 -0.78 1.10 27.19
N SER A 329 -0.43 0.73 28.42
CA SER A 329 0.93 0.26 28.71
C SER A 329 1.24 -1.03 27.95
N ALA A 330 2.51 -1.32 27.73
CA ALA A 330 2.94 -2.56 27.06
C ALA A 330 2.41 -3.83 27.76
N GLU A 331 2.28 -3.79 29.09
CA GLU A 331 1.71 -4.89 29.89
C GLU A 331 0.20 -5.01 29.66
N GLN A 332 -0.53 -3.89 29.64
CA GLN A 332 -1.96 -3.87 29.35
C GLN A 332 -2.23 -4.40 27.93
N GLN A 333 -1.46 -3.95 26.94
CA GLN A 333 -1.57 -4.42 25.55
C GLN A 333 -1.39 -5.95 25.47
N LYS A 334 -0.32 -6.48 26.08
CA LYS A 334 -0.05 -7.92 26.10
C LYS A 334 -1.16 -8.72 26.79
N ARG A 335 -1.59 -8.27 27.97
CA ARG A 335 -2.62 -8.94 28.74
C ARG A 335 -3.96 -8.98 27.98
N ILE A 336 -4.43 -7.82 27.50
CA ILE A 336 -5.70 -7.73 26.77
C ILE A 336 -5.65 -8.60 25.51
N TRP A 337 -4.54 -8.55 24.77
CA TRP A 337 -4.37 -9.42 23.62
C TRP A 337 -4.48 -10.90 23.98
N ALA A 338 -3.69 -11.35 24.94
CA ALA A 338 -3.63 -12.77 25.30
C ALA A 338 -4.91 -13.32 25.95
N GLU A 339 -5.58 -12.53 26.79
CA GLU A 339 -6.72 -12.99 27.60
C GLU A 339 -8.08 -12.70 26.95
N GLU A 340 -8.21 -11.60 26.20
CA GLU A 340 -9.51 -11.15 25.71
C GLU A 340 -9.68 -11.24 24.19
N ILE A 341 -8.60 -11.09 23.42
CA ILE A 341 -8.67 -10.98 21.94
C ILE A 341 -8.23 -12.27 21.25
N ALA A 342 -6.99 -12.73 21.48
CA ALA A 342 -6.43 -13.90 20.81
C ALA A 342 -7.28 -15.18 20.96
N PRO A 343 -7.91 -15.48 22.13
CA PRO A 343 -8.78 -16.65 22.25
C PRO A 343 -10.05 -16.59 21.40
N LYS A 344 -10.42 -15.39 20.92
CA LYS A 344 -11.60 -15.18 20.06
C LYS A 344 -11.23 -15.10 18.57
N LEU A 345 -9.94 -15.07 18.25
CA LEU A 345 -9.41 -15.10 16.91
C LEU A 345 -8.99 -16.52 16.51
#